data_7bb82f105108e962212da7b5643d96b5
#
_entry.id   7bb82f105108e962212da7b5643d96b5
#
_cell.length_a   1.000
_cell.length_b   1.000
_cell.length_c   1.000
_cell.angle_alpha   90.00
_cell.angle_beta   90.00
_cell.angle_gamma   90.00
#
_symmetry.space_group_name_H-M   'P 1'
#
loop_
_entity.id
_entity.type
_entity.pdbx_description
1 polymer ?
#
loop_
_entity_poly.entity_id
_entity_poly.type
_entity_poly.pdbx_seq_one_letter_code
_entity_poly.pdbx_strand_id
1 'polypeptide(L)' 'MPEQLSEEEVATIIDEVLSEMGDADMSQMGKIIGAVMAKADGLDGSVVSKLVREKIS' A
#
# COMPACT_ATOMS: atom_id res chain seq x y z
N MET A 1 22.73 -3.20 -6.62
CA MET A 1 21.89 -2.00 -6.50
C MET A 1 20.58 -2.36 -5.89
N PRO A 2 20.28 -1.83 -4.73
CA PRO A 2 18.99 -2.10 -4.15
C PRO A 2 17.89 -1.44 -4.96
N GLU A 3 16.93 -2.22 -5.31
CA GLU A 3 15.83 -1.76 -6.14
C GLU A 3 14.62 -1.51 -5.25
N GLN A 4 14.65 -0.43 -4.53
CA GLN A 4 13.50 -0.08 -3.72
C GLN A 4 12.56 0.79 -4.54
N LEU A 5 11.29 0.46 -4.48
CA LEU A 5 10.28 1.26 -5.15
C LEU A 5 10.19 2.62 -4.50
N SER A 6 10.01 3.64 -5.31
CA SER A 6 9.84 4.98 -4.79
C SER A 6 8.47 5.10 -4.12
N GLU A 7 8.30 6.16 -3.32
CA GLU A 7 7.00 6.37 -2.69
C GLU A 7 5.89 6.53 -3.72
N GLU A 8 6.23 7.11 -4.86
CA GLU A 8 5.24 7.28 -5.92
C GLU A 8 4.76 5.93 -6.45
N GLU A 9 5.69 5.00 -6.62
CA GLU A 9 5.33 3.68 -7.10
C GLU A 9 4.51 2.94 -6.07
N VAL A 10 4.90 3.05 -4.81
CA VAL A 10 4.15 2.42 -3.73
C VAL A 10 2.75 3.01 -3.67
N ALA A 11 2.64 4.32 -3.79
CA ALA A 11 1.34 4.97 -3.77
C ALA A 11 0.46 4.49 -4.91
N THR A 12 1.04 4.29 -6.09
CA THR A 12 0.28 3.78 -7.21
C THR A 12 -0.27 2.38 -6.93
N ILE A 13 0.56 1.53 -6.34
CA ILE A 13 0.13 0.19 -5.99
C ILE A 13 -1.00 0.25 -4.96
N ILE A 14 -0.87 1.15 -3.98
CA ILE A 14 -1.90 1.31 -2.97
C ILE A 14 -3.20 1.76 -3.62
N ASP A 15 -3.11 2.72 -4.55
CA ASP A 15 -4.30 3.19 -5.26
C ASP A 15 -4.99 2.04 -5.99
N GLU A 16 -4.22 1.17 -6.62
CA GLU A 16 -4.80 0.03 -7.32
C GLU A 16 -5.52 -0.89 -6.35
N VAL A 17 -4.91 -1.16 -5.21
CA VAL A 17 -5.52 -2.01 -4.20
C VAL A 17 -6.81 -1.40 -3.69
N LEU A 18 -6.77 -0.10 -3.39
CA LEU A 18 -7.95 0.58 -2.89
C LEU A 18 -9.08 0.57 -3.91
N SER A 19 -8.73 0.72 -5.18
CA SER A 19 -9.72 0.69 -6.25
C SER A 19 -10.35 -0.69 -6.36
N GLU A 20 -9.54 -1.74 -6.20
CA GLU A 20 -10.06 -3.09 -6.28
C GLU A 20 -10.95 -3.43 -5.10
N MET A 21 -10.57 -2.97 -3.92
CA MET A 21 -11.35 -3.26 -2.72
C MET A 21 -12.65 -2.48 -2.66
N GLY A 22 -12.62 -1.26 -3.14
CA GLY A 22 -13.81 -0.41 -3.16
C GLY A 22 -14.16 0.19 -1.81
N ASP A 23 -13.95 -0.54 -0.75
CA ASP A 23 -14.29 -0.11 0.61
C ASP A 23 -13.01 -0.09 1.42
N ALA A 24 -12.38 1.07 1.51
CA ALA A 24 -11.11 1.17 2.20
C ALA A 24 -11.24 2.14 3.36
N ASP A 25 -11.09 1.62 4.57
CA ASP A 25 -11.07 2.47 5.76
C ASP A 25 -10.06 1.89 6.75
N MET A 26 -9.98 2.52 7.91
CA MET A 26 -8.98 2.14 8.89
C MET A 26 -9.13 0.71 9.37
N SER A 27 -10.35 0.20 9.40
CA SER A 27 -10.57 -1.18 9.84
C SER A 27 -10.08 -2.18 8.81
N GLN A 28 -9.88 -1.75 7.56
CA GLN A 28 -9.39 -2.60 6.49
C GLN A 28 -7.89 -2.45 6.27
N MET A 29 -7.24 -1.68 7.13
CA MET A 29 -5.84 -1.34 6.92
C MET A 29 -4.93 -2.56 6.80
N GLY A 30 -5.15 -3.56 7.65
CA GLY A 30 -4.35 -4.77 7.59
C GLY A 30 -4.49 -5.49 6.27
N LYS A 31 -5.72 -5.56 5.75
CA LYS A 31 -5.95 -6.19 4.46
C LYS A 31 -5.32 -5.40 3.33
N ILE A 32 -5.41 -4.08 3.40
CA ILE A 32 -4.83 -3.23 2.37
C ILE A 32 -3.32 -3.41 2.34
N ILE A 33 -2.69 -3.38 3.51
CA ILE A 33 -1.25 -3.54 3.58
C ILE A 33 -0.84 -4.91 3.06
N GLY A 34 -1.56 -5.95 3.45
CA GLY A 34 -1.26 -7.29 2.98
C GLY A 34 -1.38 -7.41 1.47
N ALA A 35 -2.43 -6.80 0.90
CA ALA A 35 -2.62 -6.84 -0.54
C ALA A 35 -1.53 -6.08 -1.28
N VAL A 36 -1.13 -4.93 -0.73
CA VAL A 36 -0.06 -4.14 -1.34
C VAL A 36 1.25 -4.94 -1.32
N MET A 37 1.55 -5.56 -0.19
CA MET A 37 2.77 -6.35 -0.08
C MET A 37 2.75 -7.54 -1.02
N ALA A 38 1.58 -8.09 -1.28
CA ALA A 38 1.45 -9.22 -2.20
C ALA A 38 1.64 -8.79 -3.65
N LYS A 39 1.30 -7.54 -3.97
CA LYS A 39 1.45 -7.06 -5.34
C LYS A 39 2.89 -6.76 -5.70
N ALA A 40 3.71 -6.42 -4.72
CA ALA A 40 5.10 -6.06 -4.99
C ALA A 40 6.00 -6.59 -3.89
N ASP A 41 7.08 -7.22 -4.29
CA ASP A 41 8.05 -7.74 -3.36
C ASP A 41 9.05 -6.66 -2.96
N GLY A 42 9.59 -6.78 -1.77
CA GLY A 42 10.66 -5.90 -1.33
C GLY A 42 10.18 -4.55 -0.83
N LEU A 43 8.89 -4.40 -0.62
CA LEU A 43 8.38 -3.15 -0.08
C LEU A 43 8.65 -3.08 1.42
N ASP A 44 8.91 -1.85 1.88
CA ASP A 44 9.09 -1.59 3.30
C ASP A 44 7.71 -1.45 3.93
N GLY A 45 7.40 -2.33 4.87
CA GLY A 45 6.11 -2.31 5.53
C GLY A 45 5.80 -0.99 6.21
N SER A 46 6.83 -0.33 6.74
CA SER A 46 6.64 0.96 7.39
C SER A 46 6.17 2.01 6.39
N VAL A 47 6.78 2.04 5.22
CA VAL A 47 6.40 2.98 4.18
C VAL A 47 4.99 2.68 3.70
N VAL A 48 4.70 1.41 3.45
CA VAL A 48 3.38 1.01 2.99
C VAL A 48 2.32 1.42 4.01
N SER A 49 2.57 1.13 5.27
CA SER A 49 1.62 1.48 6.33
C SER A 49 1.38 2.97 6.38
N LYS A 50 2.44 3.75 6.30
CA LYS A 50 2.33 5.20 6.36
C LYS A 50 1.49 5.73 5.20
N LEU A 51 1.79 5.26 3.99
CA LEU A 51 1.08 5.75 2.81
C LEU A 51 -0.39 5.32 2.81
N VAL A 52 -0.65 4.10 3.26
CA VAL A 52 -2.03 3.63 3.34
C VAL A 52 -2.81 4.51 4.31
N ARG A 53 -2.22 4.82 5.45
CA ARG A 53 -2.91 5.67 6.43
C ARG A 53 -3.21 7.05 5.85
N GLU A 54 -2.28 7.60 5.09
CA GLU A 54 -2.50 8.91 4.50
C GLU A 54 -3.63 8.87 3.47
N LYS A 55 -3.76 7.77 2.77
CA LYS A 55 -4.77 7.69 1.72
C LYS A 55 -6.17 7.47 2.26
N ILE A 56 -6.29 6.81 3.39
CA ILE A 56 -7.61 6.47 3.91
C ILE A 56 -8.03 7.34 5.10
N SER A 57 -7.17 8.22 5.56
CA SER A 57 -7.53 9.09 6.69
C SER A 57 -8.10 10.42 6.23
#